data_b2557d2f4d0ad65f137170168343af88
#
_entry.id   b2557d2f4d0ad65f137170168343af88
#
_cell.length_a   1.000
_cell.length_b   1.000
_cell.length_c   1.000
_cell.angle_alpha   90.00
_cell.angle_beta   90.00
_cell.angle_gamma   90.00
#
_symmetry.space_group_name_H-M   'P 1'
#
loop_
_entity.id
_entity.type
_entity.pdbx_description
1 polymer ?
#
loop_
_entity_poly.entity_id
_entity_poly.type
_entity_poly.pdbx_seq_one_letter_code
_entity_poly.pdbx_strand_id
1 'polypeptide(L)'
;VLAGPGSGKTTVITHRVKYLVEQCGVEPGSILVITFTKAAAQEMRQRFEKLMEGRRLPVSFGTFHAVFFSILKRAYRYDASNIAREEQRTRIIRELVDKLRMDVEDEAEFTSQILTEISLVKGEMMDLDYYYSKNCSEELFKKLYQGYEKAMMDKGLLDFDDMLVLCYELFTQRKDILTAWQNKYRYILIDEFQDINRVQYEIVRMLAAPRNNLFIVGDDDQSIYRFRGAKPEIMLGFEKDY
;
A
#
# COMPACT_ATOMS: atom_id res chain seq x y z
N VAL A 1 9.14 14.97 7.86
CA VAL A 1 10.55 15.00 8.28
C VAL A 1 11.37 14.27 7.24
N LEU A 2 12.28 15.00 6.59
CA LEU A 2 13.28 14.44 5.69
C LEU A 2 14.54 14.13 6.51
N ALA A 3 15.06 12.91 6.39
CA ALA A 3 16.20 12.50 7.19
C ALA A 3 16.93 11.31 6.54
N GLY A 4 18.23 11.42 6.39
CA GLY A 4 19.10 10.40 5.76
C GLY A 4 19.19 9.07 6.51
N PRO A 5 19.95 8.09 5.97
CA PRO A 5 20.15 6.78 6.57
C PRO A 5 20.70 6.88 7.98
N GLY A 6 20.21 6.06 8.91
CA GLY A 6 20.72 6.04 10.29
C GLY A 6 20.41 7.26 11.15
N SER A 7 19.67 8.24 10.64
CA SER A 7 19.31 9.50 11.34
C SER A 7 18.29 9.32 12.47
N GLY A 8 17.83 8.11 12.74
CA GLY A 8 16.86 7.85 13.80
C GLY A 8 15.40 8.06 13.41
N LYS A 9 15.03 7.98 12.13
CA LYS A 9 13.65 8.12 11.61
C LYS A 9 12.62 7.35 12.45
N THR A 10 12.86 6.06 12.69
CA THR A 10 11.99 5.21 13.53
C THR A 10 11.87 5.71 14.97
N THR A 11 12.96 6.28 15.52
CA THR A 11 12.96 6.89 16.86
C THR A 11 12.07 8.12 16.89
N VAL A 12 12.13 8.95 15.86
CA VAL A 12 11.30 10.17 15.75
C VAL A 12 9.80 9.79 15.76
N ILE A 13 9.40 8.79 14.98
CA ILE A 13 7.99 8.32 14.93
C ILE A 13 7.54 7.83 16.30
N THR A 14 8.29 6.94 16.95
CA THR A 14 7.91 6.36 18.24
C THR A 14 7.82 7.42 19.36
N HIS A 15 8.73 8.40 19.36
CA HIS A 15 8.67 9.54 20.29
C HIS A 15 7.51 10.48 19.98
N ARG A 16 7.18 10.68 18.68
CA ARG A 16 5.99 11.46 18.31
C ARG A 16 4.72 10.81 18.80
N VAL A 17 4.59 9.48 18.70
CA VAL A 17 3.44 8.75 19.25
C VAL A 17 3.37 8.92 20.77
N LYS A 18 4.49 8.76 21.47
CA LYS A 18 4.56 9.01 22.94
C LYS A 18 4.09 10.42 23.30
N TYR A 19 4.59 11.43 22.59
CA TYR A 19 4.21 12.83 22.79
C TYR A 19 2.71 13.05 22.60
N LEU A 20 2.13 12.48 21.53
CA LEU A 20 0.69 12.59 21.27
C LEU A 20 -0.13 11.99 22.41
N VAL A 21 0.28 10.85 22.95
CA VAL A 21 -0.42 10.16 24.03
C VAL A 21 -0.25 10.88 25.38
N GLU A 22 1.00 11.18 25.76
CA GLU A 22 1.29 11.68 27.12
C GLU A 22 1.15 13.18 27.28
N GLN A 23 1.49 13.96 26.25
CA GLN A 23 1.47 15.42 26.33
C GLN A 23 0.21 16.03 25.72
N CYS A 24 -0.29 15.44 24.62
CA CYS A 24 -1.48 15.94 23.94
C CYS A 24 -2.77 15.24 24.40
N GLY A 25 -2.69 14.19 25.22
CA GLY A 25 -3.86 13.43 25.70
C GLY A 25 -4.63 12.72 24.57
N VAL A 26 -3.95 12.37 23.46
CA VAL A 26 -4.58 11.69 22.34
C VAL A 26 -4.90 10.25 22.72
N GLU A 27 -6.13 9.82 22.46
CA GLU A 27 -6.55 8.43 22.65
C GLU A 27 -5.67 7.48 21.82
N PRO A 28 -4.93 6.53 22.43
CA PRO A 28 -3.97 5.68 21.74
C PRO A 28 -4.59 4.87 20.59
N GLY A 29 -5.85 4.41 20.74
CA GLY A 29 -6.59 3.67 19.72
C GLY A 29 -6.92 4.48 18.47
N SER A 30 -6.77 5.82 18.53
CA SER A 30 -6.96 6.72 17.41
C SER A 30 -5.69 7.02 16.60
N ILE A 31 -4.57 6.40 16.96
CA ILE A 31 -3.28 6.58 16.30
C ILE A 31 -2.99 5.36 15.42
N LEU A 32 -2.66 5.61 14.15
CA LEU A 32 -2.23 4.62 13.18
C LEU A 32 -0.79 4.92 12.74
N VAL A 33 0.08 3.94 12.87
CA VAL A 33 1.46 3.99 12.36
C VAL A 33 1.61 2.96 11.24
N ILE A 34 2.00 3.43 10.05
CA ILE A 34 2.15 2.60 8.85
C ILE A 34 3.61 2.56 8.45
N THR A 35 4.08 1.36 8.07
CA THR A 35 5.40 1.13 7.48
C THR A 35 5.30 0.08 6.36
N PHE A 36 6.41 -0.21 5.67
CA PHE A 36 6.39 -1.13 4.51
C PHE A 36 6.53 -2.60 4.89
N THR A 37 7.21 -2.92 6.00
CA THR A 37 7.48 -4.31 6.35
C THR A 37 6.86 -4.71 7.69
N LYS A 38 6.46 -5.97 7.80
CA LYS A 38 5.94 -6.52 9.05
C LYS A 38 6.99 -6.47 10.17
N ALA A 39 8.26 -6.68 9.84
CA ALA A 39 9.36 -6.59 10.79
C ALA A 39 9.49 -5.17 11.36
N ALA A 40 9.49 -4.14 10.51
CA ALA A 40 9.53 -2.74 10.94
C ALA A 40 8.33 -2.37 11.82
N ALA A 41 7.11 -2.81 11.45
CA ALA A 41 5.91 -2.56 12.26
C ALA A 41 6.02 -3.20 13.67
N GLN A 42 6.56 -4.42 13.76
CA GLN A 42 6.79 -5.09 15.03
C GLN A 42 7.87 -4.41 15.86
N GLU A 43 8.98 -4.01 15.24
CA GLU A 43 10.06 -3.29 15.90
C GLU A 43 9.58 -1.95 16.46
N MET A 44 8.84 -1.16 15.68
CA MET A 44 8.26 0.09 16.12
C MET A 44 7.34 -0.10 17.32
N ARG A 45 6.47 -1.12 17.28
CA ARG A 45 5.59 -1.47 18.39
C ARG A 45 6.39 -1.77 19.66
N GLN A 46 7.43 -2.63 19.58
CA GLN A 46 8.27 -3.00 20.70
C GLN A 46 9.01 -1.78 21.28
N ARG A 47 9.56 -0.92 20.40
CA ARG A 47 10.22 0.33 20.82
C ARG A 47 9.25 1.26 21.54
N PHE A 48 8.03 1.40 21.02
CA PHE A 48 6.98 2.21 21.64
C PHE A 48 6.57 1.64 23.01
N GLU A 49 6.31 0.34 23.13
CA GLU A 49 5.99 -0.32 24.41
C GLU A 49 7.11 -0.11 25.44
N LYS A 50 8.38 -0.21 25.02
CA LYS A 50 9.54 0.08 25.88
C LYS A 50 9.57 1.55 26.33
N LEU A 51 9.30 2.49 25.42
CA LEU A 51 9.21 3.93 25.74
C LEU A 51 8.06 4.25 26.72
N MET A 52 7.01 3.44 26.70
CA MET A 52 5.85 3.55 27.58
C MET A 52 5.97 2.70 28.85
N GLU A 53 7.21 2.35 29.26
CA GLU A 53 7.52 1.59 30.48
C GLU A 53 6.78 0.23 30.55
N GLY A 54 6.66 -0.45 29.40
CA GLY A 54 5.98 -1.74 29.28
C GLY A 54 4.45 -1.67 29.18
N ARG A 55 3.85 -0.47 29.23
CA ARG A 55 2.40 -0.30 29.04
C ARG A 55 2.00 -0.65 27.59
N ARG A 56 1.09 -1.59 27.44
CA ARG A 56 0.53 -1.97 26.15
C ARG A 56 -0.67 -1.11 25.81
N LEU A 57 -0.45 -0.06 25.05
CA LEU A 57 -1.50 0.83 24.60
C LEU A 57 -2.03 0.42 23.22
N PRO A 58 -3.32 0.64 22.91
CA PRO A 58 -3.94 0.17 21.68
C PRO A 58 -3.59 1.00 20.43
N VAL A 59 -2.35 1.48 20.30
CA VAL A 59 -1.84 2.12 19.09
C VAL A 59 -1.76 1.09 17.99
N SER A 60 -2.27 1.42 16.79
CA SER A 60 -2.21 0.53 15.63
C SER A 60 -0.87 0.69 14.90
N PHE A 61 -0.08 -0.38 14.85
CA PHE A 61 1.14 -0.48 14.02
C PHE A 61 0.93 -1.55 12.96
N GLY A 62 1.16 -1.22 11.70
CA GLY A 62 0.96 -2.17 10.61
C GLY A 62 1.62 -1.76 9.31
N THR A 63 1.54 -2.64 8.30
CA THR A 63 1.89 -2.31 6.92
C THR A 63 0.67 -1.79 6.17
N PHE A 64 0.89 -1.09 5.05
CA PHE A 64 -0.21 -0.66 4.16
C PHE A 64 -1.18 -1.81 3.87
N HIS A 65 -0.67 -2.93 3.38
CA HIS A 65 -1.49 -4.09 3.03
C HIS A 65 -2.25 -4.67 4.23
N ALA A 66 -1.59 -4.81 5.39
CA ALA A 66 -2.26 -5.35 6.58
C ALA A 66 -3.40 -4.47 7.08
N VAL A 67 -3.18 -3.14 7.08
CA VAL A 67 -4.19 -2.16 7.48
C VAL A 67 -5.36 -2.18 6.50
N PHE A 68 -5.10 -2.05 5.21
CA PHE A 68 -6.14 -1.96 4.19
C PHE A 68 -6.89 -3.28 4.00
N PHE A 69 -6.20 -4.41 4.06
CA PHE A 69 -6.89 -5.71 4.09
C PHE A 69 -7.80 -5.86 5.31
N SER A 70 -7.42 -5.31 6.47
CA SER A 70 -8.31 -5.31 7.66
C SER A 70 -9.58 -4.48 7.44
N ILE A 71 -9.51 -3.43 6.62
CA ILE A 71 -10.67 -2.63 6.20
C ILE A 71 -11.57 -3.46 5.27
N LEU A 72 -10.98 -4.07 4.24
CA LEU A 72 -11.70 -4.91 3.28
C LEU A 72 -12.39 -6.10 3.95
N LYS A 73 -11.72 -6.75 4.91
CA LYS A 73 -12.32 -7.86 5.68
C LYS A 73 -13.56 -7.47 6.47
N ARG A 74 -13.68 -6.20 6.88
CA ARG A 74 -14.87 -5.70 7.60
C ARG A 74 -15.99 -5.28 6.64
N ALA A 75 -15.63 -4.81 5.45
CA ALA A 75 -16.58 -4.38 4.43
C ALA A 75 -17.10 -5.54 3.58
N TYR A 76 -16.22 -6.51 3.29
CA TYR A 76 -16.48 -7.69 2.48
C TYR A 76 -16.13 -8.94 3.28
N ARG A 77 -16.55 -10.11 2.78
CA ARG A 77 -16.27 -11.41 3.43
C ARG A 77 -14.94 -12.02 2.94
N TYR A 78 -13.88 -11.20 2.85
CA TYR A 78 -12.55 -11.70 2.50
C TYR A 78 -11.83 -12.28 3.71
N ASP A 79 -11.00 -13.30 3.48
CA ASP A 79 -10.08 -13.86 4.46
C ASP A 79 -8.72 -14.19 3.81
N ALA A 80 -7.83 -14.85 4.55
CA ALA A 80 -6.49 -15.15 4.07
C ALA A 80 -6.47 -16.11 2.86
N SER A 81 -7.53 -16.89 2.62
CA SER A 81 -7.64 -17.81 1.48
C SER A 81 -7.84 -17.07 0.15
N ASN A 82 -8.34 -15.85 0.21
CA ASN A 82 -8.51 -15.00 -0.98
C ASN A 82 -7.18 -14.37 -1.44
N ILE A 83 -6.10 -14.45 -0.65
CA ILE A 83 -4.81 -13.87 -1.03
C ILE A 83 -4.11 -14.80 -2.01
N ALA A 84 -3.92 -14.32 -3.24
CA ALA A 84 -3.23 -15.08 -4.27
C ALA A 84 -1.76 -15.32 -3.91
N ARG A 85 -1.31 -16.57 -4.07
CA ARG A 85 0.10 -16.91 -4.00
C ARG A 85 0.78 -16.58 -5.31
N GLU A 86 2.09 -16.39 -5.28
CA GLU A 86 2.86 -16.05 -6.47
C GLU A 86 2.74 -17.13 -7.56
N GLU A 87 2.74 -18.41 -7.17
CA GLU A 87 2.57 -19.52 -8.12
C GLU A 87 1.22 -19.48 -8.84
N GLN A 88 0.16 -19.01 -8.17
CA GLN A 88 -1.16 -18.86 -8.77
C GLN A 88 -1.17 -17.73 -9.80
N ARG A 89 -0.58 -16.59 -9.45
CA ARG A 89 -0.46 -15.43 -10.34
C ARG A 89 0.36 -15.77 -11.58
N THR A 90 1.52 -16.39 -11.40
CA THR A 90 2.39 -16.87 -12.48
C THR A 90 1.66 -17.83 -13.41
N ARG A 91 0.93 -18.81 -12.83
CA ARG A 91 0.15 -19.76 -13.62
C ARG A 91 -0.91 -19.07 -14.49
N ILE A 92 -1.61 -18.08 -13.94
CA ILE A 92 -2.64 -17.34 -14.68
C ILE A 92 -2.03 -16.66 -15.92
N ILE A 93 -0.88 -15.99 -15.77
CA ILE A 93 -0.22 -15.33 -16.90
C ILE A 93 0.23 -16.36 -17.96
N ARG A 94 0.82 -17.49 -17.55
CA ARG A 94 1.23 -18.57 -18.48
C ARG A 94 0.04 -19.12 -19.25
N GLU A 95 -1.07 -19.45 -18.58
CA GLU A 95 -2.30 -19.90 -19.23
C GLU A 95 -2.84 -18.87 -20.25
N LEU A 96 -2.65 -17.56 -19.99
CA LEU A 96 -3.02 -16.51 -20.93
C LEU A 96 -2.06 -16.39 -22.12
N VAL A 97 -0.75 -16.52 -21.89
CA VAL A 97 0.28 -16.54 -22.95
C VAL A 97 0.00 -17.68 -23.91
N ASP A 98 -0.25 -18.90 -23.41
CA ASP A 98 -0.60 -20.07 -24.21
C ASP A 98 -1.90 -19.85 -24.99
N LYS A 99 -2.94 -19.36 -24.34
CA LYS A 99 -4.25 -19.07 -24.95
C LYS A 99 -4.15 -18.04 -26.08
N LEU A 100 -3.31 -17.04 -25.91
CA LEU A 100 -3.08 -15.99 -26.91
C LEU A 100 -2.07 -16.41 -27.99
N ARG A 101 -1.49 -17.63 -27.86
CA ARG A 101 -0.48 -18.19 -28.77
C ARG A 101 0.70 -17.23 -28.97
N MET A 102 1.18 -16.66 -27.88
CA MET A 102 2.32 -15.76 -27.91
C MET A 102 3.61 -16.57 -28.04
N ASP A 103 4.46 -16.16 -28.97
CA ASP A 103 5.82 -16.70 -29.07
C ASP A 103 6.75 -15.90 -28.17
N VAL A 104 7.24 -16.55 -27.09
CA VAL A 104 8.03 -15.92 -26.04
C VAL A 104 9.29 -16.77 -25.82
N GLU A 105 10.47 -16.16 -25.95
CA GLU A 105 11.75 -16.85 -25.81
C GLU A 105 12.00 -17.36 -24.38
N ASP A 106 11.76 -16.51 -23.37
CA ASP A 106 11.83 -16.86 -21.94
C ASP A 106 10.49 -16.57 -21.26
N GLU A 107 9.70 -17.61 -21.12
CA GLU A 107 8.36 -17.53 -20.52
C GLU A 107 8.40 -17.10 -19.03
N ALA A 108 9.43 -17.51 -18.28
CA ALA A 108 9.53 -17.18 -16.87
C ALA A 108 9.87 -15.70 -16.68
N GLU A 109 10.82 -15.19 -17.44
CA GLU A 109 11.17 -13.77 -17.41
C GLU A 109 10.01 -12.90 -17.89
N PHE A 110 9.40 -13.24 -19.04
CA PHE A 110 8.25 -12.53 -19.58
C PHE A 110 7.09 -12.46 -18.57
N THR A 111 6.75 -13.60 -17.94
CA THR A 111 5.69 -13.66 -16.93
C THR A 111 5.98 -12.72 -15.76
N SER A 112 7.21 -12.70 -15.27
CA SER A 112 7.64 -11.81 -14.19
C SER A 112 7.54 -10.34 -14.59
N GLN A 113 7.94 -10.01 -15.80
CA GLN A 113 7.87 -8.65 -16.36
C GLN A 113 6.41 -8.19 -16.50
N ILE A 114 5.51 -9.03 -17.03
CA ILE A 114 4.08 -8.71 -17.16
C ILE A 114 3.43 -8.50 -15.79
N LEU A 115 3.71 -9.37 -14.79
CA LEU A 115 3.21 -9.19 -13.43
C LEU A 115 3.70 -7.88 -12.79
N THR A 116 4.94 -7.48 -13.09
CA THR A 116 5.51 -6.20 -12.63
C THR A 116 4.79 -5.01 -13.29
N GLU A 117 4.50 -5.08 -14.59
CA GLU A 117 3.75 -4.03 -15.28
C GLU A 117 2.30 -3.94 -14.79
N ILE A 118 1.64 -5.07 -14.53
CA ILE A 118 0.29 -5.09 -13.94
C ILE A 118 0.30 -4.38 -12.58
N SER A 119 1.27 -4.71 -11.72
CA SER A 119 1.44 -4.04 -10.42
C SER A 119 1.68 -2.54 -10.56
N LEU A 120 2.48 -2.13 -11.54
CA LEU A 120 2.73 -0.71 -11.82
C LEU A 120 1.45 0.02 -12.25
N VAL A 121 0.70 -0.55 -13.18
CA VAL A 121 -0.57 0.04 -13.67
C VAL A 121 -1.56 0.21 -12.52
N LYS A 122 -1.73 -0.82 -11.68
CA LYS A 122 -2.60 -0.77 -10.49
C LYS A 122 -2.12 0.26 -9.46
N GLY A 123 -0.84 0.17 -9.07
CA GLY A 123 -0.25 1.04 -8.04
C GLY A 123 -0.27 2.51 -8.41
N GLU A 124 -0.13 2.82 -9.70
CA GLU A 124 -0.13 4.18 -10.23
C GLU A 124 -1.52 4.64 -10.72
N MET A 125 -2.52 3.78 -10.64
CA MET A 125 -3.89 4.07 -11.10
C MET A 125 -3.90 4.52 -12.56
N MET A 126 -3.08 3.87 -13.40
CA MET A 126 -2.95 4.24 -14.81
C MET A 126 -4.16 3.74 -15.61
N ASP A 127 -4.59 4.55 -16.54
CA ASP A 127 -5.56 4.13 -17.53
C ASP A 127 -4.88 3.24 -18.58
N LEU A 128 -5.39 2.01 -18.76
CA LEU A 128 -4.87 1.05 -19.74
C LEU A 128 -4.87 1.59 -21.16
N ASP A 129 -5.75 2.52 -21.50
CA ASP A 129 -5.82 3.11 -22.83
C ASP A 129 -4.63 4.01 -23.15
N TYR A 130 -3.88 4.42 -22.12
CA TYR A 130 -2.69 5.25 -22.25
C TYR A 130 -1.41 4.57 -21.74
N TYR A 131 -1.48 3.26 -21.46
CA TYR A 131 -0.31 2.51 -21.01
C TYR A 131 0.36 1.76 -22.16
N TYR A 132 1.66 1.96 -22.31
CA TYR A 132 2.49 1.29 -23.32
C TYR A 132 3.43 0.30 -22.62
N SER A 133 3.19 -1.00 -22.84
CA SER A 133 4.03 -2.06 -22.31
C SER A 133 5.43 -2.01 -22.96
N LYS A 134 6.44 -2.35 -22.16
CA LYS A 134 7.82 -2.50 -22.62
C LYS A 134 8.13 -3.91 -23.13
N ASN A 135 7.25 -4.87 -22.87
CA ASN A 135 7.49 -6.29 -23.08
C ASN A 135 6.63 -6.90 -24.17
N CYS A 136 5.56 -6.25 -24.59
CA CYS A 136 4.70 -6.69 -25.68
C CYS A 136 3.93 -5.52 -26.30
N SER A 137 3.16 -5.78 -27.37
CA SER A 137 2.31 -4.74 -27.95
C SER A 137 1.21 -4.30 -26.99
N GLU A 138 0.75 -3.06 -27.14
CA GLU A 138 -0.32 -2.46 -26.34
C GLU A 138 -1.58 -3.35 -26.31
N GLU A 139 -1.99 -3.87 -27.48
CA GLU A 139 -3.17 -4.74 -27.58
C GLU A 139 -3.00 -6.05 -26.81
N LEU A 140 -1.81 -6.66 -26.88
CA LEU A 140 -1.51 -7.89 -26.14
C LEU A 140 -1.46 -7.64 -24.64
N PHE A 141 -0.84 -6.55 -24.20
CA PHE A 141 -0.81 -6.20 -22.80
C PHE A 141 -2.22 -5.98 -22.23
N LYS A 142 -3.08 -5.26 -22.95
CA LYS A 142 -4.49 -5.09 -22.55
C LYS A 142 -5.22 -6.42 -22.40
N LYS A 143 -5.02 -7.36 -23.33
CA LYS A 143 -5.60 -8.71 -23.25
C LYS A 143 -5.05 -9.51 -22.06
N LEU A 144 -3.76 -9.43 -21.78
CA LEU A 144 -3.13 -10.07 -20.62
C LEU A 144 -3.65 -9.47 -19.32
N TYR A 145 -3.69 -8.15 -19.21
CA TYR A 145 -4.19 -7.45 -18.01
C TYR A 145 -5.66 -7.81 -17.74
N GLN A 146 -6.54 -7.65 -18.72
CA GLN A 146 -7.96 -7.94 -18.58
C GLN A 146 -8.21 -9.43 -18.29
N GLY A 147 -7.46 -10.31 -18.95
CA GLY A 147 -7.51 -11.76 -18.72
C GLY A 147 -7.07 -12.14 -17.32
N TYR A 148 -6.01 -11.49 -16.81
CA TYR A 148 -5.52 -11.67 -15.44
C TYR A 148 -6.58 -11.23 -14.41
N GLU A 149 -7.11 -10.02 -14.52
CA GLU A 149 -8.16 -9.50 -13.65
C GLU A 149 -9.38 -10.43 -13.61
N LYS A 150 -9.83 -10.85 -14.80
CA LYS A 150 -10.96 -11.78 -14.90
C LYS A 150 -10.66 -13.12 -14.23
N ALA A 151 -9.49 -13.70 -14.45
CA ALA A 151 -9.12 -14.99 -13.85
C ALA A 151 -8.98 -14.89 -12.32
N MET A 152 -8.46 -13.78 -11.80
CA MET A 152 -8.39 -13.51 -10.37
C MET A 152 -9.80 -13.41 -9.78
N MET A 153 -10.67 -12.63 -10.40
CA MET A 153 -12.07 -12.47 -9.97
C MET A 153 -12.84 -13.80 -10.00
N ASP A 154 -12.74 -14.57 -11.09
CA ASP A 154 -13.43 -15.87 -11.25
C ASP A 154 -13.00 -16.89 -10.19
N LYS A 155 -11.76 -16.79 -9.69
CA LYS A 155 -11.19 -17.65 -8.63
C LYS A 155 -11.41 -17.06 -7.21
N GLY A 156 -12.00 -15.87 -7.08
CA GLY A 156 -12.15 -15.17 -5.81
C GLY A 156 -10.81 -14.82 -5.14
N LEU A 157 -9.78 -14.56 -5.95
CA LEU A 157 -8.43 -14.23 -5.50
C LEU A 157 -8.17 -12.74 -5.61
N LEU A 158 -7.33 -12.24 -4.69
CA LEU A 158 -6.81 -10.88 -4.66
C LEU A 158 -5.28 -10.92 -4.59
N ASP A 159 -4.61 -10.13 -5.40
CA ASP A 159 -3.20 -9.83 -5.17
C ASP A 159 -3.03 -8.65 -4.20
N PHE A 160 -1.80 -8.29 -3.90
CA PHE A 160 -1.52 -7.20 -2.97
C PHE A 160 -1.95 -5.83 -3.53
N ASP A 161 -1.87 -5.64 -4.85
CA ASP A 161 -2.29 -4.40 -5.50
C ASP A 161 -3.81 -4.28 -5.51
N ASP A 162 -4.54 -5.39 -5.70
CA ASP A 162 -6.01 -5.44 -5.60
C ASP A 162 -6.50 -4.97 -4.24
N MET A 163 -5.78 -5.32 -3.15
CA MET A 163 -6.17 -4.86 -1.81
C MET A 163 -6.16 -3.34 -1.70
N LEU A 164 -5.20 -2.69 -2.36
CA LEU A 164 -5.09 -1.23 -2.37
C LEU A 164 -6.18 -0.61 -3.26
N VAL A 165 -6.32 -1.09 -4.49
CA VAL A 165 -7.31 -0.59 -5.45
C VAL A 165 -8.72 -0.73 -4.90
N LEU A 166 -9.09 -1.92 -4.39
CA LEU A 166 -10.41 -2.15 -3.80
C LEU A 166 -10.67 -1.29 -2.55
N CYS A 167 -9.65 -1.02 -1.75
CA CYS A 167 -9.79 -0.13 -0.60
C CYS A 167 -10.05 1.32 -1.05
N TYR A 168 -9.35 1.78 -2.08
CA TYR A 168 -9.59 3.08 -2.70
C TYR A 168 -11.02 3.19 -3.27
N GLU A 169 -11.46 2.20 -4.03
CA GLU A 169 -12.81 2.14 -4.59
C GLU A 169 -13.88 2.11 -3.48
N LEU A 170 -13.67 1.29 -2.44
CA LEU A 170 -14.55 1.24 -1.27
C LEU A 170 -14.74 2.62 -0.64
N PHE A 171 -13.66 3.33 -0.40
CA PHE A 171 -13.70 4.66 0.19
C PHE A 171 -14.28 5.74 -0.74
N THR A 172 -14.14 5.55 -2.04
CA THR A 172 -14.74 6.42 -3.04
C THR A 172 -16.26 6.25 -3.08
N GLN A 173 -16.74 5.01 -3.05
CA GLN A 173 -18.16 4.68 -3.19
C GLN A 173 -18.93 4.72 -1.85
N ARG A 174 -18.30 4.34 -0.73
CA ARG A 174 -18.93 4.20 0.58
C ARG A 174 -18.37 5.22 1.59
N LYS A 175 -18.92 6.43 1.51
CA LYS A 175 -18.50 7.54 2.39
C LYS A 175 -18.79 7.28 3.87
N ASP A 176 -19.81 6.48 4.16
CA ASP A 176 -20.15 6.03 5.51
C ASP A 176 -19.01 5.17 6.12
N ILE A 177 -18.46 4.24 5.33
CA ILE A 177 -17.32 3.41 5.74
C ILE A 177 -16.07 4.28 5.91
N LEU A 178 -15.79 5.15 4.94
CA LEU A 178 -14.66 6.09 5.03
C LEU A 178 -14.76 6.93 6.31
N THR A 179 -15.90 7.52 6.61
CA THR A 179 -16.13 8.35 7.80
C THR A 179 -15.90 7.55 9.09
N ALA A 180 -16.33 6.29 9.14
CA ALA A 180 -16.09 5.43 10.29
C ALA A 180 -14.58 5.23 10.55
N TRP A 181 -13.80 5.02 9.49
CA TRP A 181 -12.34 4.86 9.61
C TRP A 181 -11.61 6.16 9.89
N GLN A 182 -12.05 7.31 9.35
CA GLN A 182 -11.55 8.64 9.68
C GLN A 182 -11.78 8.98 11.17
N ASN A 183 -12.90 8.54 11.75
CA ASN A 183 -13.18 8.71 13.17
C ASN A 183 -12.38 7.76 14.05
N LYS A 184 -12.05 6.57 13.54
CA LYS A 184 -11.18 5.62 14.22
C LYS A 184 -9.73 6.09 14.22
N TYR A 185 -9.17 6.48 13.07
CA TYR A 185 -7.78 6.90 12.93
C TYR A 185 -7.68 8.41 12.72
N ARG A 186 -7.55 9.14 13.83
CA ARG A 186 -7.47 10.60 13.83
C ARG A 186 -6.06 11.13 13.63
N TYR A 187 -5.05 10.29 13.84
CA TYR A 187 -3.63 10.61 13.66
C TYR A 187 -2.98 9.47 12.88
N ILE A 188 -2.34 9.81 11.78
CA ILE A 188 -1.69 8.85 10.89
C ILE A 188 -0.22 9.22 10.77
N LEU A 189 0.67 8.28 11.09
CA LEU A 189 2.11 8.44 10.96
C LEU A 189 2.62 7.41 9.96
N ILE A 190 3.46 7.84 9.02
CA ILE A 190 3.98 6.98 7.95
C ILE A 190 5.49 7.04 7.92
N ASP A 191 6.12 5.86 7.98
CA ASP A 191 7.56 5.68 7.79
C ASP A 191 7.87 5.32 6.34
N GLU A 192 9.10 5.61 5.91
CA GLU A 192 9.61 5.37 4.56
C GLU A 192 8.68 5.93 3.47
N PHE A 193 8.18 7.15 3.67
CA PHE A 193 7.16 7.76 2.80
C PHE A 193 7.63 7.95 1.35
N GLN A 194 8.94 7.94 1.08
CA GLN A 194 9.49 7.98 -0.28
C GLN A 194 9.13 6.74 -1.13
N ASP A 195 8.76 5.64 -0.49
CA ASP A 195 8.44 4.37 -1.17
C ASP A 195 6.94 4.20 -1.47
N ILE A 196 6.12 5.21 -1.13
CA ILE A 196 4.67 5.18 -1.37
C ILE A 196 4.35 5.29 -2.86
N ASN A 197 3.38 4.49 -3.33
CA ASN A 197 2.81 4.62 -4.67
C ASN A 197 1.53 5.49 -4.66
N ARG A 198 1.01 5.80 -5.85
CA ARG A 198 -0.11 6.72 -5.98
C ARG A 198 -1.39 6.23 -5.29
N VAL A 199 -1.77 4.96 -5.45
CA VAL A 199 -2.98 4.44 -4.81
C VAL A 199 -2.89 4.46 -3.30
N GLN A 200 -1.72 4.15 -2.72
CA GLN A 200 -1.48 4.25 -1.27
C GLN A 200 -1.62 5.69 -0.79
N TYR A 201 -1.04 6.64 -1.53
CA TYR A 201 -1.14 8.06 -1.21
C TYR A 201 -2.58 8.56 -1.22
N GLU A 202 -3.37 8.23 -2.26
CA GLU A 202 -4.76 8.63 -2.34
C GLU A 202 -5.61 8.06 -1.19
N ILE A 203 -5.40 6.79 -0.81
CA ILE A 203 -6.10 6.21 0.34
C ILE A 203 -5.72 6.95 1.63
N VAL A 204 -4.43 7.27 1.83
CA VAL A 204 -3.96 8.02 3.00
C VAL A 204 -4.59 9.41 3.05
N ARG A 205 -4.65 10.12 1.92
CA ARG A 205 -5.32 11.43 1.82
C ARG A 205 -6.80 11.34 2.23
N MET A 206 -7.51 10.34 1.71
CA MET A 206 -8.91 10.11 2.07
C MET A 206 -9.07 9.84 3.56
N LEU A 207 -8.21 9.01 4.16
CA LEU A 207 -8.27 8.69 5.59
C LEU A 207 -7.91 9.89 6.48
N ALA A 208 -6.92 10.68 6.10
CA ALA A 208 -6.46 11.82 6.89
C ALA A 208 -7.49 12.97 6.89
N ALA A 209 -8.25 13.14 5.81
CA ALA A 209 -9.28 14.16 5.71
C ALA A 209 -10.43 13.93 6.74
N PRO A 210 -11.11 14.96 7.21
CA PRO A 210 -10.82 16.39 6.98
C PRO A 210 -9.78 16.97 7.96
N ARG A 211 -9.28 16.15 8.90
CA ARG A 211 -8.41 16.64 10.00
C ARG A 211 -6.98 16.89 9.55
N ASN A 212 -6.52 16.13 8.56
CA ASN A 212 -5.17 16.19 8.01
C ASN A 212 -4.05 16.05 9.06
N ASN A 213 -4.29 15.28 10.13
CA ASN A 213 -3.28 14.95 11.13
C ASN A 213 -2.35 13.86 10.60
N LEU A 214 -1.54 14.22 9.64
CA LEU A 214 -0.61 13.34 8.95
C LEU A 214 0.83 13.72 9.30
N PHE A 215 1.63 12.74 9.71
CA PHE A 215 3.05 12.89 10.01
C PHE A 215 3.84 11.89 9.17
N ILE A 216 4.66 12.40 8.28
CA ILE A 216 5.45 11.58 7.37
C ILE A 216 6.94 11.67 7.69
N VAL A 217 7.62 10.54 7.56
CA VAL A 217 9.07 10.44 7.67
C VAL A 217 9.58 9.65 6.48
N GLY A 218 10.66 10.12 5.87
CA GLY A 218 11.26 9.46 4.73
C GLY A 218 12.61 10.05 4.37
N ASP A 219 13.19 9.48 3.33
CA ASP A 219 14.50 9.82 2.81
C ASP A 219 14.42 9.83 1.27
N ASP A 220 14.49 10.99 0.66
CA ASP A 220 14.39 11.17 -0.78
C ASP A 220 15.57 10.53 -1.55
N ASP A 221 16.72 10.36 -0.91
CA ASP A 221 17.90 9.72 -1.51
C ASP A 221 17.83 8.19 -1.52
N GLN A 222 16.92 7.56 -0.73
CA GLN A 222 16.81 6.13 -0.56
C GLN A 222 15.65 5.45 -1.30
N SER A 223 14.98 6.11 -2.23
CA SER A 223 13.88 5.48 -2.98
C SER A 223 14.38 4.35 -3.88
N ILE A 224 14.34 3.11 -3.36
CA ILE A 224 14.75 1.88 -4.05
C ILE A 224 13.59 1.15 -4.74
N TYR A 225 12.35 1.50 -4.44
CA TYR A 225 11.15 0.84 -4.96
C TYR A 225 10.51 1.55 -6.17
N ARG A 226 11.28 2.34 -6.93
CA ARG A 226 10.81 2.98 -8.17
C ARG A 226 10.22 1.98 -9.17
N PHE A 227 10.77 0.78 -9.23
CA PHE A 227 10.27 -0.31 -10.10
C PHE A 227 8.89 -0.85 -9.70
N ARG A 228 8.41 -0.54 -8.47
CA ARG A 228 7.06 -0.84 -7.98
C ARG A 228 6.14 0.38 -7.94
N GLY A 229 6.51 1.45 -8.65
CA GLY A 229 5.71 2.67 -8.69
C GLY A 229 5.96 3.65 -7.54
N ALA A 230 7.02 3.48 -6.73
CA ALA A 230 7.39 4.48 -5.73
C ALA A 230 7.72 5.81 -6.39
N LYS A 231 7.11 6.89 -5.90
CA LYS A 231 7.27 8.26 -6.41
C LYS A 231 7.80 9.20 -5.34
N PRO A 232 9.11 9.43 -5.30
CA PRO A 232 9.70 10.44 -4.43
C PRO A 232 9.06 11.82 -4.63
N GLU A 233 8.55 12.10 -5.83
CA GLU A 233 7.85 13.33 -6.17
C GLU A 233 6.60 13.56 -5.31
N ILE A 234 5.93 12.51 -4.85
CA ILE A 234 4.79 12.60 -3.91
C ILE A 234 5.28 13.21 -2.58
N MET A 235 6.43 12.77 -2.10
CA MET A 235 7.01 13.29 -0.88
C MET A 235 7.46 14.75 -1.02
N LEU A 236 8.09 15.08 -2.14
CA LEU A 236 8.52 16.46 -2.44
C LEU A 236 7.33 17.39 -2.69
N GLY A 237 6.21 16.87 -3.18
CA GLY A 237 4.96 17.61 -3.40
C GLY A 237 4.08 17.75 -2.15
N PHE A 238 4.38 17.02 -1.07
CA PHE A 238 3.52 16.93 0.12
C PHE A 238 3.16 18.30 0.73
N GLU A 239 4.10 19.24 0.81
CA GLU A 239 3.83 20.60 1.33
C GLU A 239 2.81 21.39 0.50
N LYS A 240 2.62 21.03 -0.77
CA LYS A 240 1.65 21.70 -1.65
C LYS A 240 0.24 21.15 -1.45
N ASP A 241 0.15 19.91 -0.96
CA ASP A 241 -1.12 19.20 -0.76
C ASP A 241 -1.73 19.46 0.62
N TYR A 242 -0.92 19.94 1.59
CA TYR A 242 -1.26 20.22 2.99
C TYR A 242 -0.71 21.58 3.46
#